data_4d1f3bcac5185ee67a0b0602af90f020
#
_entry.id   4d1f3bcac5185ee67a0b0602af90f020
#
_cell.length_a   1.000
_cell.length_b   1.000
_cell.length_c   1.000
_cell.angle_alpha   90.00
_cell.angle_beta   90.00
_cell.angle_gamma   90.00
#
_symmetry.space_group_name_H-M   'P 1'
#
loop_
_entity.id
_entity.type
_entity.pdbx_description
1 polymer ?
#
loop_
_entity_poly.entity_id
_entity_poly.type
_entity_poly.pdbx_seq_one_letter_code
_entity_poly.pdbx_strand_id
1 'polypeptide(L)'
;MEEWKLPWEGGCRCGATRIRVTRPPLLTMACHCAGCQRMSASAYSLSVAVPADGFEVIAGDPVLGGKGRDVHHFCPECMTWMFTRPPGLDFLVNVRAPVLDDHLWVVPFVETFTEEGFAWARTPAPHSFATMPEMEGWQTLTAAFATEGARP
;
A
#
# COMPACT_ATOMS: atom_id res chain seq x y z
N MET A 1 12.15 7.66 -15.03
CA MET A 1 12.08 8.31 -13.71
C MET A 1 11.14 9.50 -13.70
N GLU A 2 11.17 10.32 -14.75
CA GLU A 2 10.23 11.45 -14.90
C GLU A 2 8.77 11.00 -14.91
N GLU A 3 8.50 9.87 -15.51
CA GLU A 3 7.15 9.29 -15.59
C GLU A 3 6.51 9.06 -14.21
N TRP A 4 7.32 8.72 -13.21
CA TRP A 4 6.86 8.47 -11.86
C TRP A 4 7.12 9.64 -10.90
N LYS A 5 7.76 10.70 -11.35
CA LYS A 5 8.12 11.89 -10.55
C LYS A 5 8.79 11.54 -9.23
N LEU A 6 9.71 10.60 -9.28
CA LEU A 6 10.49 10.18 -8.11
C LEU A 6 11.63 11.16 -7.78
N PRO A 7 12.09 11.24 -6.51
CA PRO A 7 11.60 10.47 -5.36
C PRO A 7 10.29 11.03 -4.79
N TRP A 8 9.55 10.15 -4.11
CA TRP A 8 8.39 10.58 -3.32
C TRP A 8 8.77 10.63 -1.85
N GLU A 9 8.17 11.52 -1.12
CA GLU A 9 8.22 11.52 0.32
C GLU A 9 6.81 11.41 0.90
N GLY A 10 6.74 11.01 2.15
CA GLY A 10 5.48 10.89 2.86
C GLY A 10 5.70 10.89 4.36
N GLY A 11 4.61 10.94 5.10
CA GLY A 11 4.69 10.96 6.55
C GLY A 11 3.38 10.65 7.23
N CYS A 12 3.47 10.49 8.55
CA CYS A 12 2.33 10.28 9.41
C CYS A 12 1.55 11.58 9.66
N ARG A 13 0.40 11.45 10.28
CA ARG A 13 -0.47 12.59 10.57
C ARG A 13 0.24 13.70 11.39
N CYS A 14 1.07 13.34 12.37
CA CYS A 14 1.76 14.32 13.21
C CYS A 14 3.10 14.80 12.63
N GLY A 15 3.60 14.16 11.58
CA GLY A 15 4.85 14.52 10.93
C GLY A 15 6.11 13.95 11.57
N ALA A 16 6.00 13.24 12.70
CA ALA A 16 7.17 12.69 13.42
C ALA A 16 7.84 11.56 12.63
N THR A 17 7.10 10.79 11.87
CA THR A 17 7.62 9.68 11.06
C THR A 17 7.53 10.04 9.59
N ARG A 18 8.66 9.97 8.89
CA ARG A 18 8.77 10.31 7.46
C ARG A 18 9.40 9.15 6.69
N ILE A 19 8.94 8.97 5.46
CA ILE A 19 9.44 7.95 4.55
C ILE A 19 9.83 8.55 3.20
N ARG A 20 10.64 7.80 2.43
CA ARG A 20 11.00 8.16 1.06
C ARG A 20 10.92 6.93 0.16
N VAL A 21 10.42 7.13 -1.04
CA VAL A 21 10.36 6.11 -2.10
C VAL A 21 11.19 6.61 -3.29
N THR A 22 12.16 5.81 -3.72
CA THR A 22 13.12 6.19 -4.77
C THR A 22 13.01 5.35 -6.03
N ARG A 23 12.17 4.30 -6.04
CA ARG A 23 11.97 3.43 -7.20
C ARG A 23 10.50 3.34 -7.58
N PRO A 24 10.21 3.09 -8.88
CA PRO A 24 8.84 2.93 -9.34
C PRO A 24 8.06 1.87 -8.56
N PRO A 25 6.77 2.10 -8.31
CA PRO A 25 5.95 1.12 -7.61
C PRO A 25 5.71 -0.13 -8.44
N LEU A 26 5.46 -1.23 -7.73
CA LEU A 26 5.12 -2.50 -8.34
C LEU A 26 3.61 -2.62 -8.61
N LEU A 27 2.79 -2.03 -7.75
CA LEU A 27 1.35 -2.17 -7.81
C LEU A 27 0.66 -1.20 -6.86
N THR A 28 -0.56 -0.81 -7.21
CA THR A 28 -1.49 -0.14 -6.28
C THR A 28 -2.66 -1.08 -6.02
N MET A 29 -3.10 -1.17 -4.77
CA MET A 29 -4.18 -2.10 -4.43
C MET A 29 -5.04 -1.63 -3.26
N ALA A 30 -6.29 -2.10 -3.27
CA ALA A 30 -7.21 -1.99 -2.15
C ALA A 30 -7.50 -3.38 -1.61
N CYS A 31 -7.47 -3.52 -0.29
CA CYS A 31 -7.82 -4.77 0.38
C CYS A 31 -9.06 -4.58 1.24
N HIS A 32 -10.11 -5.32 0.93
CA HIS A 32 -11.40 -5.24 1.61
C HIS A 32 -11.53 -6.21 2.78
N CYS A 33 -10.48 -6.93 3.17
CA CYS A 33 -10.58 -7.90 4.26
C CYS A 33 -10.95 -7.22 5.58
N ALA A 34 -11.61 -7.98 6.46
CA ALA A 34 -12.05 -7.47 7.77
C ALA A 34 -10.89 -6.88 8.60
N GLY A 35 -9.70 -7.48 8.51
CA GLY A 35 -8.51 -6.97 9.17
C GLY A 35 -8.12 -5.56 8.69
N CYS A 36 -8.08 -5.37 7.37
CA CYS A 36 -7.78 -4.06 6.78
C CYS A 36 -8.86 -3.03 7.12
N GLN A 37 -10.13 -3.42 7.11
CA GLN A 37 -11.22 -2.54 7.52
C GLN A 37 -11.03 -2.04 8.95
N ARG A 38 -10.71 -2.95 9.87
CA ARG A 38 -10.52 -2.61 11.28
C ARG A 38 -9.29 -1.75 11.52
N MET A 39 -8.18 -2.06 10.86
CA MET A 39 -6.94 -1.31 11.04
C MET A 39 -6.99 0.09 10.41
N SER A 40 -7.68 0.24 9.30
CA SER A 40 -7.82 1.54 8.62
C SER A 40 -9.02 2.35 9.09
N ALA A 41 -9.95 1.73 9.85
CA ALA A 41 -11.24 2.33 10.20
C ALA A 41 -11.98 2.83 8.94
N SER A 42 -11.91 2.06 7.87
CA SER A 42 -12.46 2.40 6.55
C SER A 42 -13.00 1.16 5.87
N ALA A 43 -13.55 1.33 4.67
CA ALA A 43 -14.09 0.23 3.86
C ALA A 43 -12.99 -0.71 3.34
N TYR A 44 -11.77 -0.22 3.20
CA TYR A 44 -10.62 -0.99 2.73
C TYR A 44 -9.31 -0.28 3.11
N SER A 45 -8.20 -0.99 3.03
CA SER A 45 -6.88 -0.36 3.06
C SER A 45 -6.43 -0.07 1.62
N LEU A 46 -5.80 1.08 1.41
CA LEU A 46 -5.23 1.46 0.12
C LEU A 46 -3.71 1.47 0.24
N SER A 47 -3.03 0.74 -0.63
CA SER A 47 -1.57 0.63 -0.57
C SER A 47 -0.90 0.75 -1.93
N VAL A 48 0.35 1.19 -1.86
CA VAL A 48 1.28 1.21 -2.98
C VAL A 48 2.42 0.25 -2.61
N ALA A 49 2.53 -0.85 -3.34
CA ALA A 49 3.63 -1.78 -3.16
C ALA A 49 4.86 -1.21 -3.87
N VAL A 50 5.94 -1.03 -3.13
CA VAL A 50 7.20 -0.50 -3.68
C VAL A 50 8.34 -1.49 -3.47
N PRO A 51 9.38 -1.48 -4.34
CA PRO A 51 10.56 -2.30 -4.10
C PRO A 51 11.20 -1.97 -2.75
N ALA A 52 11.58 -3.00 -2.00
CA ALA A 52 12.18 -2.81 -0.66
C ALA A 52 13.47 -2.00 -0.71
N ASP A 53 14.29 -2.17 -1.76
CA ASP A 53 15.52 -1.41 -1.98
C ASP A 53 15.28 0.03 -2.49
N GLY A 54 14.03 0.40 -2.68
CA GLY A 54 13.59 1.77 -3.01
C GLY A 54 12.79 2.43 -1.91
N PHE A 55 12.81 1.88 -0.69
CA PHE A 55 12.04 2.39 0.45
C PHE A 55 12.96 2.65 1.65
N GLU A 56 12.79 3.80 2.30
CA GLU A 56 13.51 4.11 3.54
C GLU A 56 12.66 4.95 4.49
N VAL A 57 12.90 4.79 5.77
CA VAL A 57 12.41 5.68 6.82
C VAL A 57 13.45 6.79 6.99
N ILE A 58 13.06 8.03 6.76
CA ILE A 58 13.98 9.17 6.80
C ILE A 58 13.87 10.01 8.08
N ALA A 59 12.83 9.80 8.87
CA ALA A 59 12.69 10.41 10.20
C ALA A 59 11.75 9.55 11.06
N GLY A 60 12.00 9.58 12.37
CA GLY A 60 11.22 8.82 13.35
C GLY A 60 11.59 7.34 13.41
N ASP A 61 10.96 6.65 14.35
CA ASP A 61 11.20 5.24 14.63
C ASP A 61 9.86 4.49 14.65
N PRO A 62 9.33 4.08 13.47
CA PRO A 62 8.07 3.33 13.42
C PRO A 62 8.13 2.08 14.28
N VAL A 63 7.03 1.79 14.97
CA VAL A 63 6.91 0.64 15.85
C VAL A 63 6.01 -0.43 15.24
N LEU A 64 6.28 -1.69 15.58
CA LEU A 64 5.45 -2.81 15.22
C LEU A 64 4.14 -2.75 16.00
N GLY A 65 3.03 -2.96 15.30
CA GLY A 65 1.71 -3.02 15.90
C GLY A 65 0.78 -3.91 15.08
N GLY A 66 -0.42 -4.07 15.61
CA GLY A 66 -1.38 -4.98 15.00
C GLY A 66 -1.00 -6.45 15.24
N LYS A 67 -2.01 -7.29 15.28
CA LYS A 67 -1.83 -8.75 15.30
C LYS A 67 -2.12 -9.30 13.92
N GLY A 68 -1.34 -10.26 13.50
CA GLY A 68 -1.53 -10.88 12.21
C GLY A 68 -0.24 -11.53 11.74
N ARG A 69 -0.26 -12.00 10.51
CA ARG A 69 0.90 -12.66 9.88
C ARG A 69 1.89 -11.64 9.34
N ASP A 70 1.40 -10.44 9.05
CA ASP A 70 2.19 -9.38 8.47
C ASP A 70 2.83 -8.52 9.55
N VAL A 71 3.88 -7.83 9.16
CA VAL A 71 4.61 -6.91 10.04
C VAL A 71 4.16 -5.50 9.70
N HIS A 72 3.27 -4.97 10.53
CA HIS A 72 2.68 -3.65 10.36
C HIS A 72 3.45 -2.62 11.19
N HIS A 73 3.73 -1.48 10.57
CA HIS A 73 4.52 -0.42 11.18
C HIS A 73 3.70 0.84 11.33
N PHE A 74 3.77 1.43 12.53
CA PHE A 74 2.99 2.59 12.94
C PHE A 74 3.89 3.70 13.47
N CYS A 75 3.46 4.95 13.31
CA CYS A 75 4.07 6.05 14.04
C CYS A 75 3.79 5.88 15.54
N PRO A 76 4.82 5.90 16.41
CA PRO A 76 4.58 5.71 17.85
C PRO A 76 3.86 6.90 18.50
N GLU A 77 3.89 8.08 17.88
CA GLU A 77 3.27 9.28 18.42
C GLU A 77 1.79 9.40 18.06
N CYS A 78 1.44 9.26 16.77
CA CYS A 78 0.06 9.45 16.33
C CYS A 78 -0.64 8.18 15.87
N MET A 79 0.05 7.04 15.89
CA MET A 79 -0.48 5.71 15.52
C MET A 79 -0.97 5.62 14.06
N THR A 80 -0.50 6.47 13.17
CA THR A 80 -0.75 6.31 11.74
C THR A 80 -0.16 4.97 11.29
N TRP A 81 -0.96 4.16 10.60
CA TRP A 81 -0.48 2.94 9.95
C TRP A 81 0.32 3.34 8.71
N MET A 82 1.64 3.18 8.77
CA MET A 82 2.57 3.71 7.77
C MET A 82 2.80 2.75 6.62
N PHE A 83 3.22 1.55 6.94
CA PHE A 83 3.57 0.54 5.94
C PHE A 83 3.56 -0.86 6.54
N THR A 84 3.60 -1.86 5.67
CA THR A 84 3.63 -3.28 6.03
C THR A 84 4.75 -3.98 5.28
N ARG A 85 5.52 -4.83 5.99
CA ARG A 85 6.52 -5.72 5.38
C ARG A 85 5.98 -7.14 5.45
N PRO A 86 5.35 -7.66 4.36
CA PRO A 86 4.72 -8.97 4.40
C PRO A 86 5.76 -10.08 4.59
N PRO A 87 5.50 -11.05 5.47
CA PRO A 87 6.42 -12.18 5.66
C PRO A 87 6.60 -12.99 4.36
N GLY A 88 7.84 -13.35 4.07
CA GLY A 88 8.18 -14.10 2.86
C GLY A 88 8.20 -13.30 1.57
N LEU A 89 7.92 -11.99 1.63
CA LEU A 89 7.98 -11.08 0.49
C LEU A 89 8.97 -9.94 0.76
N ASP A 90 10.22 -10.31 1.03
CA ASP A 90 11.26 -9.37 1.44
C ASP A 90 11.64 -8.34 0.36
N PHE A 91 11.20 -8.56 -0.86
CA PHE A 91 11.50 -7.69 -2.00
C PHE A 91 10.58 -6.47 -2.10
N LEU A 92 9.53 -6.39 -1.29
CA LEU A 92 8.57 -5.29 -1.36
C LEU A 92 8.19 -4.74 0.02
N VAL A 93 7.70 -3.51 0.02
CA VAL A 93 7.06 -2.87 1.17
C VAL A 93 5.70 -2.33 0.69
N ASN A 94 4.65 -2.63 1.43
CA ASN A 94 3.32 -2.05 1.18
C ASN A 94 3.19 -0.74 1.95
N VAL A 95 3.38 0.38 1.25
CA VAL A 95 3.20 1.72 1.83
C VAL A 95 1.71 2.05 1.81
N ARG A 96 1.16 2.52 2.92
CA ARG A 96 -0.23 3.00 2.91
C ARG A 96 -0.31 4.26 2.05
N ALA A 97 -1.17 4.25 1.04
CA ALA A 97 -1.19 5.31 0.04
C ALA A 97 -1.40 6.72 0.63
N PRO A 98 -2.29 6.93 1.62
CA PRO A 98 -2.49 8.27 2.20
C PRO A 98 -1.27 8.85 2.92
N VAL A 99 -0.25 8.02 3.21
CA VAL A 99 1.01 8.46 3.83
C VAL A 99 1.86 9.29 2.85
N LEU A 100 1.73 9.05 1.55
CA LEU A 100 2.45 9.84 0.54
C LEU A 100 1.97 11.28 0.55
N ASP A 101 2.90 12.25 0.49
CA ASP A 101 2.57 13.68 0.45
C ASP A 101 1.71 14.00 -0.77
N ASP A 102 2.07 13.45 -1.93
CA ASP A 102 1.23 13.49 -3.13
C ASP A 102 0.61 12.10 -3.32
N HIS A 103 -0.62 11.92 -2.85
CA HIS A 103 -1.30 10.62 -2.90
C HIS A 103 -2.57 10.61 -3.76
N LEU A 104 -3.02 11.78 -4.24
CA LEU A 104 -4.31 11.87 -4.93
C LEU A 104 -4.32 11.19 -6.30
N TRP A 105 -3.16 10.90 -6.85
CA TRP A 105 -3.03 10.13 -8.10
C TRP A 105 -3.30 8.63 -7.91
N VAL A 106 -3.25 8.13 -6.68
CA VAL A 106 -3.34 6.69 -6.41
C VAL A 106 -4.75 6.19 -6.70
N VAL A 107 -4.86 5.36 -7.71
CA VAL A 107 -6.06 4.60 -8.04
C VAL A 107 -5.71 3.13 -7.89
N PRO A 108 -6.46 2.33 -7.14
CA PRO A 108 -6.16 0.91 -7.01
C PRO A 108 -6.27 0.21 -8.36
N PHE A 109 -5.23 -0.53 -8.72
CA PHE A 109 -5.20 -1.35 -9.93
C PHE A 109 -5.79 -2.73 -9.66
N VAL A 110 -5.63 -3.20 -8.42
CA VAL A 110 -6.16 -4.47 -7.94
C VAL A 110 -6.98 -4.23 -6.67
N GLU A 111 -8.11 -4.89 -6.54
CA GLU A 111 -8.81 -5.00 -5.27
C GLU A 111 -8.96 -6.46 -4.88
N THR A 112 -8.75 -6.77 -3.61
CA THR A 112 -8.77 -8.13 -3.06
C THR A 112 -9.78 -8.25 -1.93
N PHE A 113 -10.19 -9.49 -1.64
CA PHE A 113 -11.13 -9.83 -0.57
C PHE A 113 -12.46 -9.07 -0.68
N THR A 114 -12.95 -8.90 -1.90
CA THR A 114 -14.21 -8.18 -2.12
C THR A 114 -15.42 -8.90 -1.51
N GLU A 115 -15.31 -10.22 -1.27
CA GLU A 115 -16.38 -10.97 -0.60
C GLU A 115 -16.58 -10.54 0.87
N GLU A 116 -15.56 -9.94 1.50
CA GLU A 116 -15.63 -9.43 2.87
C GLU A 116 -16.01 -7.94 2.93
N GLY A 117 -16.03 -7.27 1.79
CA GLY A 117 -16.22 -5.83 1.68
C GLY A 117 -17.66 -5.38 1.73
N PHE A 118 -17.84 -4.09 1.98
CA PHE A 118 -19.17 -3.46 1.85
C PHE A 118 -19.59 -3.45 0.38
N ALA A 119 -20.84 -3.80 0.11
CA ALA A 119 -21.35 -3.86 -1.26
C ALA A 119 -21.28 -2.49 -1.98
N TRP A 120 -21.39 -1.38 -1.25
CA TRP A 120 -21.33 -0.03 -1.80
C TRP A 120 -19.91 0.48 -2.04
N ALA A 121 -18.88 -0.18 -1.47
CA ALA A 121 -17.51 0.33 -1.44
C ALA A 121 -16.62 -0.28 -2.54
N ARG A 122 -17.17 -0.44 -3.73
CA ARG A 122 -16.39 -0.91 -4.87
C ARG A 122 -15.47 0.19 -5.38
N THR A 123 -14.21 -0.16 -5.63
CA THR A 123 -13.23 0.75 -6.21
C THR A 123 -13.27 0.68 -7.74
N PRO A 124 -12.65 1.65 -8.45
CA PRO A 124 -12.52 1.57 -9.90
C PRO A 124 -11.43 0.61 -10.38
N ALA A 125 -10.89 -0.26 -9.51
CA ALA A 125 -9.83 -1.20 -9.87
C ALA A 125 -10.27 -2.09 -11.05
N PRO A 126 -9.47 -2.16 -12.13
CA PRO A 126 -9.79 -3.01 -13.27
C PRO A 126 -9.69 -4.50 -12.97
N HIS A 127 -8.99 -4.88 -11.91
CA HIS A 127 -8.82 -6.27 -11.51
C HIS A 127 -9.35 -6.48 -10.09
N SER A 128 -10.41 -7.28 -9.98
CA SER A 128 -11.13 -7.49 -8.73
C SER A 128 -11.19 -8.98 -8.40
N PHE A 129 -10.90 -9.32 -7.14
CA PHE A 129 -10.83 -10.70 -6.67
C PHE A 129 -11.67 -10.87 -5.40
N ALA A 130 -12.47 -11.94 -5.38
CA ALA A 130 -13.27 -12.28 -4.19
C ALA A 130 -12.38 -12.57 -2.98
N THR A 131 -11.23 -13.19 -3.21
CA THR A 131 -10.18 -13.43 -2.22
C THR A 131 -8.86 -12.84 -2.72
N MET A 132 -7.88 -13.69 -3.07
CA MET A 132 -6.56 -13.28 -3.56
C MET A 132 -6.32 -13.90 -4.94
N PRO A 133 -5.60 -13.21 -5.84
CA PRO A 133 -5.09 -13.85 -7.03
C PRO A 133 -4.06 -14.93 -6.66
N GLU A 134 -3.87 -15.89 -7.55
CA GLU A 134 -2.82 -16.88 -7.41
C GLU A 134 -1.43 -16.25 -7.60
N MET A 135 -0.37 -16.93 -7.11
CA MET A 135 1.00 -16.40 -7.18
C MET A 135 1.40 -15.94 -8.59
N GLU A 136 1.10 -16.75 -9.61
CA GLU A 136 1.39 -16.40 -11.00
C GLU A 136 0.60 -15.18 -11.49
N GLY A 137 -0.60 -15.00 -10.96
CA GLY A 137 -1.45 -13.86 -11.25
C GLY A 137 -0.81 -12.54 -10.81
N TRP A 138 -0.11 -12.53 -9.69
CA TRP A 138 0.59 -11.33 -9.22
C TRP A 138 1.66 -10.86 -10.20
N GLN A 139 2.40 -11.77 -10.81
CA GLN A 139 3.41 -11.41 -11.81
C GLN A 139 2.78 -10.75 -13.04
N THR A 140 1.66 -11.31 -13.51
CA THR A 140 0.91 -10.74 -14.64
C THR A 140 0.37 -9.34 -14.29
N LEU A 141 -0.17 -9.18 -13.07
CA LEU A 141 -0.73 -7.91 -12.62
C LEU A 141 0.34 -6.83 -12.48
N THR A 142 1.51 -7.15 -11.93
CA THR A 142 2.61 -6.19 -11.80
C THR A 142 3.15 -5.76 -13.16
N ALA A 143 3.23 -6.68 -14.12
CA ALA A 143 3.64 -6.36 -15.48
C ALA A 143 2.63 -5.44 -16.17
N ALA A 144 1.34 -5.70 -16.02
CA ALA A 144 0.28 -4.84 -16.56
C ALA A 144 0.28 -3.46 -15.89
N PHE A 145 0.46 -3.41 -14.58
CA PHE A 145 0.52 -2.14 -13.84
C PHE A 145 1.65 -1.22 -14.34
N ALA A 146 2.77 -1.80 -14.72
CA ALA A 146 3.91 -1.03 -15.22
C ALA A 146 3.57 -0.15 -16.44
N THR A 147 2.56 -0.55 -17.23
CA THR A 147 2.12 0.19 -18.41
C THR A 147 0.76 0.85 -18.27
N GLU A 148 -0.12 0.29 -17.46
CA GLU A 148 -1.54 0.70 -17.38
C GLU A 148 -1.90 1.39 -16.07
N GLY A 149 -1.06 1.29 -15.04
CA GLY A 149 -1.33 1.87 -13.73
C GLY A 149 -1.36 3.40 -13.75
N ALA A 150 -2.11 3.97 -12.81
CA ALA A 150 -2.16 5.42 -12.63
C ALA A 150 -0.78 6.00 -12.27
N ARG A 151 -0.55 7.23 -12.66
CA ARG A 151 0.70 7.97 -12.44
C ARG A 151 0.46 9.23 -11.61
N PRO A 152 1.46 9.71 -10.86
CA PRO A 152 1.38 11.00 -10.19
C PRO A 152 1.40 12.20 -11.13
#